data_6c8d2e822395bd916fc5678f580ae7ac
#
_entry.id   6c8d2e822395bd916fc5678f580ae7ac
#
_cell.length_a   1.000
_cell.length_b   1.000
_cell.length_c   1.000
_cell.angle_alpha   90.00
_cell.angle_beta   90.00
_cell.angle_gamma   90.00
#
_symmetry.space_group_name_H-M   'P 1'
#
loop_
_entity.id
_entity.type
_entity.pdbx_description
1 polymer ?
#
loop_
_entity_poly.entity_id
_entity_poly.type
_entity_poly.pdbx_seq_one_letter_code
_entity_poly.pdbx_strand_id
1 'polypeptide(L)'
;MHLDIERIPTGIPELDAVLRGGLIRQRVHLIEGRPGTGKTTLGLRYLIHGASTGQRCLYLTLSESREELLATARSHGWSLDGIAVEEIMPLPPETASAQTILLPTDTELSALVGRIADQIAKSGAERVVIDSMVEVRLLARDSPHYRRQIIDLRQRLARFDATVVLLDDLTADGREYELQSAVHGVVTLEQLERSFGAARRRLRVVKLRGGDFQSGWHDYAIQKNEILVFPSLIAQEHRRDDDVRDMSSNVESLDRLVGGALSAGSSTMIVGPSGSGKSTVALQYALAAVESGCHVGYFSFDESESTLRSRMVEHMHQDAATDEQRRFHLQRINPSRISPGEFIWKVRRIVEDRGARLVIIDCINSYLDVIREEKSLLLQMNELFSYLSNMNVTSIIIGAHSARLDTSKEPDALSIITDNIISLRYYEHENVVHKAICALKRRDGRHEHDVRELYLTDAGIEIGERIAVPVDEIGVANFDS
;
A
#
# COMPACT_ATOMS: atom_id res chain seq x y z
N MET A 1 12.30 34.11 -6.20
CA MET A 1 13.55 33.34 -5.99
C MET A 1 13.19 32.19 -5.05
N HIS A 2 12.79 31.03 -5.59
CA HIS A 2 12.59 29.80 -4.80
C HIS A 2 14.01 29.39 -4.39
N LEU A 3 14.34 29.51 -3.11
CA LEU A 3 15.48 28.84 -2.53
C LEU A 3 15.16 27.35 -2.61
N ASP A 4 15.81 26.62 -3.52
CA ASP A 4 15.75 25.17 -3.55
C ASP A 4 16.27 24.66 -2.21
N ILE A 5 15.36 24.20 -1.36
CA ILE A 5 15.71 23.66 -0.05
C ILE A 5 16.33 22.30 -0.29
N GLU A 6 17.60 22.17 0.03
CA GLU A 6 18.36 20.94 -0.16
C GLU A 6 17.75 19.79 0.67
N ARG A 7 17.56 18.66 0.01
CA ARG A 7 16.98 17.45 0.61
C ARG A 7 18.01 16.33 0.71
N ILE A 8 17.81 15.47 1.67
CA ILE A 8 18.67 14.33 1.93
C ILE A 8 17.81 13.04 1.87
N PRO A 9 18.13 12.10 0.97
CA PRO A 9 17.38 10.87 0.81
C PRO A 9 17.38 10.03 2.09
N THR A 10 16.26 9.37 2.38
CA THR A 10 16.15 8.44 3.52
C THR A 10 16.77 7.08 3.23
N GLY A 11 16.98 6.75 1.96
CA GLY A 11 17.39 5.44 1.49
C GLY A 11 16.21 4.47 1.31
N ILE A 12 14.98 5.01 1.34
CA ILE A 12 13.74 4.32 1.02
C ILE A 12 13.06 5.13 -0.09
N PRO A 13 13.20 4.73 -1.36
CA PRO A 13 12.80 5.56 -2.51
C PRO A 13 11.34 6.02 -2.44
N GLU A 14 10.44 5.15 -1.99
CA GLU A 14 9.02 5.47 -1.89
C GLU A 14 8.72 6.44 -0.74
N LEU A 15 9.47 6.39 0.37
CA LEU A 15 9.39 7.40 1.43
C LEU A 15 9.95 8.74 0.95
N ASP A 16 11.03 8.70 0.17
CA ASP A 16 11.57 9.90 -0.46
C ASP A 16 10.58 10.53 -1.45
N ALA A 17 9.80 9.71 -2.17
CA ALA A 17 8.69 10.19 -3.00
C ALA A 17 7.60 10.87 -2.16
N VAL A 18 7.16 10.27 -1.04
CA VAL A 18 6.21 10.87 -0.10
C VAL A 18 6.74 12.20 0.45
N LEU A 19 8.03 12.28 0.73
CA LEU A 19 8.72 13.49 1.21
C LEU A 19 9.12 14.44 0.08
N ARG A 20 8.72 14.17 -1.16
CA ARG A 20 9.10 14.97 -2.35
C ARG A 20 10.62 15.17 -2.49
N GLY A 21 11.41 14.12 -2.25
CA GLY A 21 12.87 14.09 -2.41
C GLY A 21 13.66 13.80 -1.14
N GLY A 22 13.00 13.49 -0.02
CA GLY A 22 13.64 13.14 1.24
C GLY A 22 13.50 14.18 2.36
N LEU A 23 14.25 13.99 3.44
CA LEU A 23 14.27 14.92 4.58
C LEU A 23 14.95 16.24 4.19
N ILE A 24 14.60 17.31 4.89
CA ILE A 24 15.29 18.62 4.67
C ILE A 24 16.65 18.56 5.36
N ARG A 25 17.69 18.86 4.60
CA ARG A 25 19.08 18.85 5.05
C ARG A 25 19.33 19.86 6.18
N GLN A 26 20.26 19.53 7.09
CA GLN A 26 20.66 20.37 8.22
C GLN A 26 19.48 20.76 9.13
N ARG A 27 18.54 19.85 9.28
CA ARG A 27 17.38 20.03 10.15
C ARG A 27 17.21 18.84 11.09
N VAL A 28 16.43 19.07 12.15
CA VAL A 28 16.05 18.04 13.10
C VAL A 28 14.68 17.51 12.72
N HIS A 29 14.58 16.20 12.52
CA HIS A 29 13.38 15.45 12.20
C HIS A 29 13.04 14.48 13.31
N LEU A 30 11.79 14.15 13.46
CA LEU A 30 11.27 13.17 14.40
C LEU A 30 10.61 12.01 13.65
N ILE A 31 10.95 10.81 14.05
CA ILE A 31 10.20 9.60 13.73
C ILE A 31 9.63 9.07 15.04
N GLU A 32 8.33 9.05 15.17
CA GLU A 32 7.63 8.62 16.36
C GLU A 32 6.68 7.47 16.09
N GLY A 33 6.37 6.66 17.10
CA GLY A 33 5.44 5.55 16.99
C GLY A 33 5.51 4.64 18.21
N ARG A 34 4.53 3.76 18.37
CA ARG A 34 4.55 2.76 19.45
C ARG A 34 5.73 1.79 19.30
N PRO A 35 6.15 1.10 20.38
CA PRO A 35 7.12 0.01 20.29
C PRO A 35 6.72 -1.01 19.20
N GLY A 36 7.71 -1.54 18.47
CA GLY A 36 7.47 -2.52 17.38
C GLY A 36 7.05 -1.94 16.02
N THR A 37 6.84 -0.63 15.90
CA THR A 37 6.52 0.00 14.60
C THR A 37 7.72 0.10 13.65
N GLY A 38 8.96 -0.12 14.07
CA GLY A 38 10.15 -0.12 13.22
C GLY A 38 10.88 1.23 13.14
N LYS A 39 10.79 2.07 14.16
CA LYS A 39 11.54 3.34 14.23
C LYS A 39 13.04 3.14 14.09
N THR A 40 13.62 2.27 14.91
CA THR A 40 15.04 1.89 14.88
C THR A 40 15.43 1.37 13.48
N THR A 41 14.59 0.54 12.88
CA THR A 41 14.81 -0.02 11.53
C THR A 41 14.87 1.09 10.47
N LEU A 42 13.97 2.08 10.52
CA LEU A 42 13.99 3.27 9.66
C LEU A 42 15.23 4.14 9.90
N GLY A 43 15.59 4.37 11.15
CA GLY A 43 16.80 5.10 11.53
C GLY A 43 18.08 4.44 11.01
N LEU A 44 18.19 3.11 11.15
CA LEU A 44 19.29 2.34 10.59
C LEU A 44 19.37 2.45 9.07
N ARG A 45 18.24 2.31 8.36
CA ARG A 45 18.20 2.42 6.90
C ARG A 45 18.66 3.78 6.40
N TYR A 46 18.26 4.86 7.11
CA TYR A 46 18.72 6.21 6.82
C TYR A 46 20.24 6.36 6.93
N LEU A 47 20.87 5.78 7.96
CA LEU A 47 22.33 5.83 8.13
C LEU A 47 23.07 4.91 7.16
N ILE A 48 22.57 3.69 6.91
CA ILE A 48 23.13 2.75 5.95
C ILE A 48 23.21 3.38 4.56
N HIS A 49 22.14 4.06 4.13
CA HIS A 49 22.15 4.78 2.87
C HIS A 49 23.20 5.92 2.86
N GLY A 50 23.33 6.68 3.95
CA GLY A 50 24.34 7.70 4.09
C GLY A 50 25.76 7.14 3.99
N ALA A 51 26.06 6.05 4.70
CA ALA A 51 27.35 5.39 4.65
C ALA A 51 27.67 4.86 3.24
N SER A 52 26.69 4.28 2.54
CA SER A 52 26.86 3.80 1.16
C SER A 52 27.16 4.92 0.15
N THR A 53 26.80 6.17 0.47
CA THR A 53 27.08 7.37 -0.34
C THR A 53 28.29 8.17 0.16
N GLY A 54 29.07 7.61 1.09
CA GLY A 54 30.31 8.21 1.61
C GLY A 54 30.12 9.31 2.65
N GLN A 55 28.89 9.46 3.20
CA GLN A 55 28.61 10.43 4.25
C GLN A 55 29.02 9.89 5.62
N ARG A 56 29.48 10.76 6.51
CA ARG A 56 29.77 10.39 7.90
C ARG A 56 28.48 10.21 8.68
N CYS A 57 28.29 9.01 9.24
CA CYS A 57 27.08 8.59 9.90
C CYS A 57 27.32 8.26 11.37
N LEU A 58 26.40 8.70 12.25
CA LEU A 58 26.46 8.48 13.68
C LEU A 58 25.12 7.98 14.20
N TYR A 59 25.14 6.88 14.92
CA TYR A 59 24.01 6.40 15.71
C TYR A 59 24.33 6.60 17.19
N LEU A 60 23.49 7.39 17.88
CA LEU A 60 23.55 7.57 19.31
C LEU A 60 22.44 6.76 19.96
N THR A 61 22.80 5.75 20.74
CA THR A 61 21.85 4.99 21.54
C THR A 61 21.84 5.48 22.99
N LEU A 62 20.62 5.68 23.52
CA LEU A 62 20.39 6.10 24.91
C LEU A 62 19.79 4.95 25.74
N SER A 63 19.31 3.87 25.10
CA SER A 63 18.56 2.79 25.76
C SER A 63 19.10 1.40 25.45
N GLU A 64 19.56 1.15 24.23
CA GLU A 64 20.07 -0.16 23.82
C GLU A 64 21.60 -0.18 23.80
N SER A 65 22.20 -1.35 24.04
CA SER A 65 23.62 -1.53 23.86
C SER A 65 24.00 -1.59 22.36
N ARG A 66 25.26 -1.29 22.07
CA ARG A 66 25.81 -1.46 20.71
C ARG A 66 25.65 -2.89 20.19
N GLU A 67 25.80 -3.88 21.05
CA GLU A 67 25.68 -5.29 20.68
C GLU A 67 24.25 -5.65 20.25
N GLU A 68 23.25 -5.17 21.00
CA GLU A 68 21.82 -5.34 20.66
C GLU A 68 21.47 -4.67 19.34
N LEU A 69 21.94 -3.45 19.12
CA LEU A 69 21.74 -2.75 17.84
C LEU A 69 22.39 -3.48 16.66
N LEU A 70 23.60 -4.01 16.83
CA LEU A 70 24.25 -4.83 15.83
C LEU A 70 23.49 -6.14 15.56
N ALA A 71 22.94 -6.78 16.59
CA ALA A 71 22.10 -7.97 16.45
C ALA A 71 20.82 -7.65 15.68
N THR A 72 20.18 -6.53 15.97
CA THR A 72 19.00 -6.02 15.24
C THR A 72 19.34 -5.80 13.77
N ALA A 73 20.42 -5.11 13.44
CA ALA A 73 20.83 -4.88 12.05
C ALA A 73 21.08 -6.22 11.31
N ARG A 74 21.80 -7.16 11.94
CA ARG A 74 22.06 -8.49 11.37
C ARG A 74 20.80 -9.30 11.13
N SER A 75 19.78 -9.19 11.99
CA SER A 75 18.48 -9.87 11.80
C SER A 75 17.79 -9.43 10.51
N HIS A 76 18.01 -8.19 10.10
CA HIS A 76 17.56 -7.65 8.82
C HIS A 76 18.54 -7.90 7.66
N GLY A 77 19.69 -8.56 7.91
CA GLY A 77 20.71 -8.78 6.89
C GLY A 77 21.56 -7.55 6.56
N TRP A 78 21.60 -6.56 7.45
CA TRP A 78 22.35 -5.31 7.26
C TRP A 78 23.68 -5.30 7.99
N SER A 79 24.67 -4.65 7.36
CA SER A 79 25.93 -4.25 8.01
C SER A 79 25.84 -2.79 8.45
N LEU A 80 26.48 -2.49 9.58
CA LEU A 80 26.66 -1.12 10.07
C LEU A 80 28.09 -0.60 9.80
N ASP A 81 28.79 -1.20 8.82
CA ASP A 81 30.12 -0.74 8.42
C ASP A 81 30.06 0.72 7.94
N GLY A 82 31.00 1.55 8.40
CA GLY A 82 31.02 2.98 8.10
C GLY A 82 30.06 3.83 8.95
N ILE A 83 29.36 3.24 9.93
CA ILE A 83 28.48 3.96 10.86
C ILE A 83 29.12 3.92 12.25
N ALA A 84 29.40 5.08 12.83
CA ALA A 84 29.81 5.18 14.23
C ALA A 84 28.61 4.91 15.12
N VAL A 85 28.74 4.01 16.09
CA VAL A 85 27.71 3.71 17.09
C VAL A 85 28.27 4.04 18.46
N GLU A 86 27.61 4.97 19.14
CA GLU A 86 28.03 5.47 20.45
C GLU A 86 26.90 5.29 21.47
N GLU A 87 27.25 4.77 22.65
CA GLU A 87 26.34 4.59 23.75
C GLU A 87 26.45 5.79 24.71
N ILE A 88 25.33 6.46 24.97
CA ILE A 88 25.26 7.56 25.93
C ILE A 88 24.31 7.16 27.04
N MET A 89 24.81 6.37 27.98
CA MET A 89 24.00 5.98 29.15
C MET A 89 23.79 7.17 30.12
N PRO A 90 22.60 7.34 30.70
CA PRO A 90 22.39 8.25 31.82
C PRO A 90 23.41 7.96 32.91
N LEU A 91 23.93 8.99 33.57
CA LEU A 91 24.87 8.82 34.66
C LEU A 91 24.14 8.20 35.85
N PRO A 92 24.75 7.22 36.58
CA PRO A 92 24.19 6.72 37.82
C PRO A 92 24.04 7.85 38.85
N PRO A 93 22.99 7.86 39.67
CA PRO A 93 22.73 8.92 40.66
C PRO A 93 23.84 9.14 41.71
N GLU A 94 24.78 8.21 41.86
CA GLU A 94 25.88 8.27 42.81
C GLU A 94 27.03 9.24 42.47
N THR A 95 27.06 9.77 41.23
CA THR A 95 28.13 10.67 40.77
C THR A 95 27.78 12.17 40.90
N ALA A 96 26.58 12.50 41.37
CA ALA A 96 26.19 13.89 41.65
C ALA A 96 26.88 14.39 42.90
N SER A 97 27.95 15.19 42.76
CA SER A 97 28.65 15.86 43.84
C SER A 97 27.69 16.73 44.65
N ALA A 98 27.69 16.54 45.98
CA ALA A 98 26.77 17.07 47.01
C ALA A 98 26.80 18.61 47.20
N GLN A 99 27.11 19.43 46.19
CA GLN A 99 27.30 20.87 46.36
C GLN A 99 26.55 21.78 45.37
N THR A 100 25.50 21.30 44.69
CA THR A 100 24.74 22.18 43.77
C THR A 100 23.35 22.49 44.37
N ILE A 101 22.98 23.78 44.40
CA ILE A 101 21.66 24.30 44.80
C ILE A 101 20.56 23.89 43.77
N LEU A 102 20.95 23.32 42.61
CA LEU A 102 20.08 22.78 41.58
C LEU A 102 19.65 21.35 41.98
N LEU A 103 18.41 21.00 41.68
CA LEU A 103 17.91 19.64 41.86
C LEU A 103 18.75 18.68 41.01
N PRO A 104 19.14 17.51 41.52
CA PRO A 104 19.97 16.54 40.79
C PRO A 104 19.47 16.23 39.38
N THR A 105 18.18 16.07 39.23
CA THR A 105 17.52 15.78 37.90
C THR A 105 17.70 16.87 36.86
N ASP A 106 17.72 18.16 37.23
CA ASP A 106 17.91 19.27 36.28
C ASP A 106 19.35 19.30 35.76
N THR A 107 20.31 18.93 36.59
CA THR A 107 21.73 18.87 36.24
C THR A 107 22.00 17.67 35.33
N GLU A 108 21.38 16.52 35.60
CA GLU A 108 21.53 15.28 34.83
C GLU A 108 20.99 15.43 33.41
N LEU A 109 19.79 15.98 33.22
CA LEU A 109 19.18 16.20 31.91
C LEU A 109 20.00 17.17 31.05
N SER A 110 20.44 18.29 31.65
CA SER A 110 21.29 19.27 30.95
C SER A 110 22.66 18.69 30.57
N ALA A 111 23.24 17.84 31.44
CA ALA A 111 24.48 17.13 31.17
C ALA A 111 24.32 16.11 30.03
N LEU A 112 23.20 15.35 30.00
CA LEU A 112 22.89 14.42 28.91
C LEU A 112 22.77 15.16 27.57
N VAL A 113 22.01 16.25 27.49
CA VAL A 113 21.86 17.08 26.32
C VAL A 113 23.23 17.62 25.85
N GLY A 114 24.08 18.05 26.80
CA GLY A 114 25.46 18.48 26.54
C GLY A 114 26.30 17.36 25.91
N ARG A 115 26.29 16.16 26.47
CA ARG A 115 27.03 14.99 25.99
C ARG A 115 26.60 14.59 24.58
N ILE A 116 25.29 14.59 24.29
CA ILE A 116 24.76 14.36 22.96
C ILE A 116 25.35 15.35 21.95
N ALA A 117 25.27 16.64 22.25
CA ALA A 117 25.80 17.69 21.36
C ALA A 117 27.32 17.59 21.17
N ASP A 118 28.08 17.32 22.23
CA ASP A 118 29.54 17.17 22.17
C ASP A 118 29.96 15.95 21.34
N GLN A 119 29.21 14.84 21.45
CA GLN A 119 29.52 13.64 20.65
C GLN A 119 29.27 13.86 19.16
N ILE A 120 28.18 14.56 18.80
CA ILE A 120 27.91 14.96 17.42
C ILE A 120 29.00 15.89 16.89
N ALA A 121 29.41 16.88 17.70
CA ALA A 121 30.48 17.81 17.33
C ALA A 121 31.82 17.07 17.08
N LYS A 122 32.18 16.12 17.95
CA LYS A 122 33.43 15.33 17.83
C LYS A 122 33.42 14.43 16.60
N SER A 123 32.28 13.80 16.30
CA SER A 123 32.16 12.87 15.15
C SER A 123 32.21 13.58 13.81
N GLY A 124 31.82 14.84 13.73
CA GLY A 124 31.62 15.57 12.48
C GLY A 124 30.62 14.90 11.54
N ALA A 125 29.66 14.14 12.08
CA ALA A 125 28.67 13.38 11.30
C ALA A 125 27.73 14.30 10.55
N GLU A 126 27.41 13.92 9.29
CA GLU A 126 26.44 14.59 8.44
C GLU A 126 25.03 14.00 8.60
N ARG A 127 24.95 12.70 9.00
CA ARG A 127 23.71 12.03 9.36
C ARG A 127 23.80 11.51 10.77
N VAL A 128 22.79 11.85 11.57
CA VAL A 128 22.74 11.43 12.99
C VAL A 128 21.37 10.83 13.30
N VAL A 129 21.35 9.71 13.99
CA VAL A 129 20.15 9.15 14.62
C VAL A 129 20.35 9.15 16.13
N ILE A 130 19.32 9.56 16.88
CA ILE A 130 19.30 9.52 18.36
C ILE A 130 18.11 8.63 18.78
N ASP A 131 18.41 7.50 19.44
CA ASP A 131 17.45 6.47 19.84
C ASP A 131 17.61 6.15 21.35
N SER A 132 16.68 6.44 22.25
CA SER A 132 15.40 7.11 21.99
C SER A 132 15.25 8.35 22.88
N MET A 133 14.39 9.27 22.46
CA MET A 133 14.09 10.50 23.22
C MET A 133 13.28 10.22 24.49
N VAL A 134 12.78 9.00 24.68
CA VAL A 134 12.12 8.53 25.92
C VAL A 134 13.04 8.75 27.12
N GLU A 135 14.34 8.41 27.01
CA GLU A 135 15.29 8.54 28.10
C GLU A 135 15.48 10.02 28.51
N VAL A 136 15.51 10.92 27.53
CA VAL A 136 15.56 12.37 27.76
C VAL A 136 14.28 12.85 28.45
N ARG A 137 13.12 12.31 28.06
CA ARG A 137 11.82 12.65 28.66
C ARG A 137 11.68 12.14 30.09
N LEU A 138 12.15 10.94 30.38
CA LEU A 138 12.10 10.35 31.74
C LEU A 138 12.93 11.12 32.74
N LEU A 139 14.04 11.75 32.35
CA LEU A 139 14.86 12.60 33.20
C LEU A 139 14.24 13.98 33.42
N ALA A 140 13.23 14.35 32.64
CA ALA A 140 12.60 15.67 32.77
C ALA A 140 11.57 15.67 33.91
N ARG A 141 11.70 16.61 34.84
CA ARG A 141 10.80 16.78 35.98
C ARG A 141 9.35 17.07 35.53
N ASP A 142 9.19 17.92 34.55
CA ASP A 142 7.91 18.36 34.03
C ASP A 142 8.00 18.72 32.54
N SER A 143 6.85 18.92 31.93
CA SER A 143 6.66 19.26 30.55
C SER A 143 7.39 20.54 30.09
N PRO A 144 7.29 21.69 30.81
CA PRO A 144 8.05 22.90 30.49
C PRO A 144 9.56 22.71 30.52
N HIS A 145 10.07 21.92 31.47
CA HIS A 145 11.49 21.62 31.57
C HIS A 145 11.96 20.77 30.39
N TYR A 146 11.24 19.70 30.06
CA TYR A 146 11.51 18.89 28.89
C TYR A 146 11.57 19.74 27.60
N ARG A 147 10.53 20.55 27.39
CA ARG A 147 10.46 21.42 26.19
C ARG A 147 11.64 22.38 26.09
N ARG A 148 12.08 22.96 27.22
CA ARG A 148 13.24 23.87 27.26
C ARG A 148 14.51 23.14 26.83
N GLN A 149 14.73 21.93 27.31
CA GLN A 149 15.90 21.13 26.98
C GLN A 149 15.88 20.66 25.50
N ILE A 150 14.73 20.34 24.96
CA ILE A 150 14.60 20.02 23.53
C ILE A 150 14.90 21.24 22.65
N ILE A 151 14.46 22.44 23.06
CA ILE A 151 14.79 23.67 22.34
C ILE A 151 16.30 23.95 22.41
N ASP A 152 16.94 23.75 23.55
CA ASP A 152 18.40 23.89 23.72
C ASP A 152 19.14 22.87 22.85
N LEU A 153 18.75 21.60 22.91
CA LEU A 153 19.32 20.56 22.03
C LEU A 153 19.22 20.98 20.56
N ARG A 154 18.04 21.36 20.08
CA ARG A 154 17.84 21.81 18.71
C ARG A 154 18.74 23.02 18.35
N GLN A 155 18.90 24.00 19.25
CA GLN A 155 19.75 25.16 19.00
C GLN A 155 21.24 24.79 18.91
N ARG A 156 21.69 23.83 19.69
CA ARG A 156 23.05 23.27 19.62
C ARG A 156 23.24 22.51 18.31
N LEU A 157 22.29 21.64 17.95
CA LEU A 157 22.32 20.86 16.72
C LEU A 157 22.30 21.73 15.45
N ALA A 158 21.62 22.88 15.50
CA ALA A 158 21.59 23.82 14.36
C ALA A 158 22.95 24.46 14.01
N ARG A 159 23.96 24.28 14.89
CA ARG A 159 25.35 24.77 14.65
C ARG A 159 26.19 23.77 13.86
N PHE A 160 25.72 22.54 13.71
CA PHE A 160 26.41 21.48 12.99
C PHE A 160 25.84 21.28 11.58
N ASP A 161 26.68 20.87 10.66
CA ASP A 161 26.28 20.53 9.30
C ASP A 161 25.67 19.08 9.27
N ALA A 162 24.75 18.84 10.17
CA ALA A 162 24.15 17.53 10.39
C ALA A 162 22.63 17.55 10.17
N THR A 163 22.11 16.49 9.53
CA THR A 163 20.69 16.19 9.50
C THR A 163 20.42 15.14 10.56
N VAL A 164 19.61 15.49 11.55
CA VAL A 164 19.39 14.67 12.75
C VAL A 164 17.98 14.08 12.73
N VAL A 165 17.88 12.79 12.96
CA VAL A 165 16.64 12.06 13.14
C VAL A 165 16.55 11.63 14.60
N LEU A 166 15.54 12.14 15.30
CA LEU A 166 15.18 11.73 16.65
C LEU A 166 14.16 10.60 16.56
N LEU A 167 14.35 9.55 17.35
CA LEU A 167 13.38 8.47 17.47
C LEU A 167 12.70 8.59 18.85
N ASP A 168 11.35 8.54 18.87
CA ASP A 168 10.59 8.63 20.11
C ASP A 168 9.43 7.64 20.16
N ASP A 169 9.14 7.12 21.35
CA ASP A 169 7.99 6.27 21.59
C ASP A 169 6.75 7.10 21.91
N LEU A 170 5.68 6.85 21.16
CA LEU A 170 4.35 7.37 21.48
C LEU A 170 3.83 6.66 22.73
N THR A 171 3.80 7.38 23.84
CA THR A 171 3.23 6.93 25.11
C THR A 171 1.87 7.60 25.34
N ALA A 172 1.05 7.04 26.22
CA ALA A 172 -0.29 7.58 26.52
C ALA A 172 -0.29 8.94 27.26
N ASP A 173 0.86 9.51 27.56
CA ASP A 173 1.00 10.65 28.50
C ASP A 173 0.71 12.03 27.88
N GLY A 174 0.43 12.12 26.57
CA GLY A 174 0.08 13.39 25.90
C GLY A 174 1.22 14.41 25.76
N ARG A 175 2.47 14.08 26.17
CA ARG A 175 3.65 14.97 26.09
C ARG A 175 4.31 14.98 24.71
N GLU A 176 3.81 14.20 23.80
CA GLU A 176 4.34 14.01 22.43
C GLU A 176 4.34 15.31 21.61
N TYR A 177 3.31 16.15 21.81
CA TYR A 177 3.18 17.42 21.08
C TYR A 177 4.32 18.41 21.33
N GLU A 178 5.05 18.26 22.44
CA GLU A 178 6.15 19.15 22.77
C GLU A 178 7.34 18.92 21.84
N LEU A 179 7.73 17.66 21.65
CA LEU A 179 8.80 17.29 20.75
C LEU A 179 8.40 17.59 19.29
N GLN A 180 7.17 17.22 18.90
CA GLN A 180 6.63 17.55 17.58
C GLN A 180 6.70 19.06 17.29
N SER A 181 6.36 19.92 18.26
CA SER A 181 6.37 21.37 18.09
C SER A 181 7.78 21.93 17.87
N ALA A 182 8.79 21.30 18.46
CA ALA A 182 10.17 21.77 18.46
C ALA A 182 10.96 21.41 17.19
N VAL A 183 10.62 20.31 16.49
CA VAL A 183 11.35 19.79 15.33
C VAL A 183 10.84 20.36 14.00
N HIS A 184 11.59 20.14 12.92
CA HIS A 184 11.25 20.65 11.59
C HIS A 184 10.37 19.72 10.77
N GLY A 185 10.58 18.41 10.89
CA GLY A 185 9.75 17.38 10.26
C GLY A 185 9.31 16.34 11.27
N VAL A 186 8.12 15.77 11.06
CA VAL A 186 7.55 14.69 11.90
C VAL A 186 6.96 13.62 11.01
N VAL A 187 7.41 12.40 11.20
CA VAL A 187 6.86 11.18 10.62
C VAL A 187 6.32 10.31 11.74
N THR A 188 5.03 10.00 11.70
CA THR A 188 4.37 9.13 12.67
C THR A 188 4.20 7.73 12.09
N LEU A 189 4.61 6.72 12.83
CA LEU A 189 4.45 5.30 12.51
C LEU A 189 3.34 4.69 13.36
N GLU A 190 2.51 3.86 12.75
CA GLU A 190 1.44 3.16 13.44
C GLU A 190 1.40 1.69 13.02
N GLN A 191 1.10 0.82 13.96
CA GLN A 191 0.79 -0.59 13.74
C GLN A 191 -0.64 -0.85 14.21
N LEU A 192 -1.46 -1.35 13.29
CA LEU A 192 -2.84 -1.74 13.55
C LEU A 192 -2.89 -3.27 13.69
N GLU A 193 -3.34 -3.72 14.85
CA GLU A 193 -3.63 -5.13 15.05
C GLU A 193 -4.92 -5.49 14.30
N ARG A 194 -4.90 -6.61 13.61
CA ARG A 194 -6.08 -7.18 12.94
C ARG A 194 -6.60 -8.35 13.75
N SER A 195 -7.90 -8.59 13.71
CA SER A 195 -8.51 -9.78 14.31
C SER A 195 -7.98 -11.08 13.70
N PHE A 196 -7.53 -11.03 12.44
CA PHE A 196 -6.93 -12.15 11.72
C PHE A 196 -5.87 -11.67 10.71
N GLY A 197 -4.77 -12.41 10.57
CA GLY A 197 -3.71 -12.13 9.61
C GLY A 197 -2.56 -11.30 10.18
N ALA A 198 -1.78 -10.69 9.30
CA ALA A 198 -0.63 -9.88 9.68
C ALA A 198 -1.06 -8.47 10.13
N ALA A 199 -0.41 -7.95 11.16
CA ALA A 199 -0.60 -6.56 11.58
C ALA A 199 -0.27 -5.62 10.41
N ARG A 200 -1.09 -4.58 10.23
CA ARG A 200 -0.88 -3.56 9.23
C ARG A 200 -0.01 -2.44 9.79
N ARG A 201 1.04 -2.08 9.07
CA ARG A 201 1.86 -0.92 9.40
C ARG A 201 1.57 0.22 8.43
N ARG A 202 1.47 1.43 8.97
CA ARG A 202 1.28 2.63 8.17
C ARG A 202 2.06 3.81 8.74
N LEU A 203 2.44 4.74 7.89
CA LEU A 203 3.14 5.96 8.27
C LEU A 203 2.43 7.18 7.66
N ARG A 204 2.63 8.32 8.29
CA ARG A 204 2.23 9.61 7.75
C ARG A 204 3.26 10.68 8.07
N VAL A 205 3.39 11.64 7.19
CA VAL A 205 4.12 12.88 7.45
C VAL A 205 3.13 13.86 8.08
N VAL A 206 3.40 14.28 9.31
CA VAL A 206 2.55 15.24 10.04
C VAL A 206 2.89 16.67 9.66
N LYS A 207 4.18 16.94 9.48
CA LYS A 207 4.68 18.23 9.00
C LYS A 207 6.09 18.11 8.43
N LEU A 208 6.44 19.06 7.56
CA LEU A 208 7.79 19.26 7.03
C LEU A 208 7.98 20.76 6.77
N ARG A 209 8.55 21.48 7.75
CA ARG A 209 8.70 22.93 7.66
C ARG A 209 9.66 23.34 6.55
N GLY A 210 9.17 24.10 5.60
CA GLY A 210 9.94 24.56 4.45
C GLY A 210 9.94 23.58 3.28
N GLY A 211 9.16 22.50 3.33
CA GLY A 211 9.04 21.54 2.22
C GLY A 211 7.62 21.08 2.03
N ASP A 212 7.30 20.63 0.82
CA ASP A 212 6.08 19.94 0.48
C ASP A 212 6.23 18.43 0.71
N PHE A 213 5.11 17.74 0.95
CA PHE A 213 5.04 16.31 1.14
C PHE A 213 3.65 15.79 0.78
N GLN A 214 3.57 14.51 0.48
CA GLN A 214 2.28 13.85 0.26
C GLN A 214 1.60 13.57 1.59
N SER A 215 0.44 14.16 1.79
CA SER A 215 -0.37 13.98 3.01
C SER A 215 -1.12 12.66 3.02
N GLY A 216 -1.62 12.27 4.20
CA GLY A 216 -2.37 11.04 4.39
C GLY A 216 -1.54 9.90 4.99
N TRP A 217 -2.18 8.73 5.10
CA TRP A 217 -1.53 7.51 5.55
C TRP A 217 -1.00 6.70 4.38
N HIS A 218 0.22 6.22 4.48
CA HIS A 218 0.88 5.34 3.54
C HIS A 218 1.19 4.03 4.23
N ASP A 219 0.84 2.90 3.62
CA ASP A 219 1.21 1.60 4.16
C ASP A 219 2.70 1.35 4.00
N TYR A 220 3.28 0.53 4.88
CA TYR A 220 4.65 0.05 4.71
C TYR A 220 4.83 -1.37 5.26
N ALA A 221 5.84 -2.05 4.74
CA ALA A 221 6.26 -3.37 5.17
C ALA A 221 7.75 -3.38 5.50
N ILE A 222 8.10 -4.08 6.58
CA ILE A 222 9.49 -4.39 6.92
C ILE A 222 9.72 -5.82 6.51
N GLN A 223 10.61 -6.02 5.56
CA GLN A 223 11.00 -7.32 5.03
C GLN A 223 12.49 -7.57 5.32
N LYS A 224 12.94 -8.79 5.07
CA LYS A 224 14.36 -9.09 5.17
C LYS A 224 15.10 -8.26 4.11
N ASN A 225 16.10 -7.50 4.54
CA ASN A 225 16.95 -6.61 3.76
C ASN A 225 16.32 -5.29 3.29
N GLU A 226 15.02 -5.06 3.43
CA GLU A 226 14.40 -3.83 2.91
C GLU A 226 13.20 -3.36 3.72
N ILE A 227 12.92 -2.07 3.58
CA ILE A 227 11.68 -1.44 4.00
C ILE A 227 11.00 -0.95 2.72
N LEU A 228 9.78 -1.39 2.50
CA LEU A 228 8.94 -0.95 1.39
C LEU A 228 7.87 -0.02 1.91
N VAL A 229 7.77 1.16 1.34
CA VAL A 229 6.66 2.08 1.61
C VAL A 229 5.74 2.06 0.40
N PHE A 230 4.45 2.07 0.64
CA PHE A 230 3.41 2.09 -0.38
C PHE A 230 2.68 3.42 -0.31
N PRO A 231 3.13 4.44 -1.06
CA PRO A 231 2.50 5.75 -1.08
C PRO A 231 1.02 5.63 -1.44
N SER A 232 0.17 6.38 -0.75
CA SER A 232 -1.26 6.41 -1.10
C SER A 232 -1.41 6.90 -2.54
N LEU A 233 -2.28 6.22 -3.29
CA LEU A 233 -2.51 6.58 -4.67
C LEU A 233 -3.26 7.92 -4.76
N ILE A 234 -2.82 8.78 -5.68
CA ILE A 234 -3.50 10.01 -6.09
C ILE A 234 -3.72 9.89 -7.60
N ALA A 235 -4.91 9.49 -8.01
CA ALA A 235 -5.22 9.21 -9.40
C ALA A 235 -4.95 10.40 -10.33
N GLN A 236 -5.18 11.62 -9.84
CA GLN A 236 -5.00 12.85 -10.61
C GLN A 236 -3.53 13.14 -10.99
N GLU A 237 -2.56 12.57 -10.27
CA GLU A 237 -1.12 12.73 -10.58
C GLU A 237 -0.66 11.77 -11.69
N HIS A 238 -1.54 10.88 -12.15
CA HIS A 238 -1.22 9.87 -13.14
C HIS A 238 -2.15 10.01 -14.35
N ARG A 239 -1.56 10.12 -15.52
CA ARG A 239 -2.28 10.17 -16.80
C ARG A 239 -1.42 9.60 -17.90
N ARG A 240 -2.09 8.88 -18.81
CA ARG A 240 -1.47 8.36 -20.02
C ARG A 240 -2.27 8.88 -21.22
N ASP A 241 -1.58 9.58 -22.12
CA ASP A 241 -2.21 10.21 -23.30
C ASP A 241 -1.93 9.41 -24.59
N ASP A 242 -1.32 8.23 -24.50
CA ASP A 242 -1.01 7.36 -25.65
C ASP A 242 -2.16 6.38 -25.94
N ASP A 243 -2.05 5.73 -27.08
CA ASP A 243 -2.91 4.74 -27.73
C ASP A 243 -4.06 4.16 -26.89
N VAL A 244 -5.27 4.63 -27.17
CA VAL A 244 -6.52 4.18 -26.53
C VAL A 244 -7.00 2.92 -27.25
N ARG A 245 -7.13 1.80 -26.55
CA ARG A 245 -7.58 0.53 -27.12
C ARG A 245 -8.74 -0.05 -26.32
N ASP A 246 -9.86 -0.21 -26.99
CA ASP A 246 -11.00 -0.93 -26.44
C ASP A 246 -10.70 -2.43 -26.35
N MET A 247 -11.26 -3.10 -25.35
CA MET A 247 -11.02 -4.52 -25.08
C MET A 247 -12.19 -5.37 -25.58
N SER A 248 -12.00 -6.04 -26.72
CA SER A 248 -12.91 -7.07 -27.23
C SER A 248 -12.70 -8.38 -26.49
N SER A 249 -13.74 -9.18 -26.36
CA SER A 249 -13.66 -10.55 -25.87
C SER A 249 -13.21 -11.54 -26.97
N ASN A 250 -13.15 -11.14 -28.24
CA ASN A 250 -13.05 -11.99 -29.43
C ASN A 250 -14.21 -13.00 -29.56
N VAL A 251 -15.30 -12.81 -28.80
CA VAL A 251 -16.56 -13.57 -28.91
C VAL A 251 -17.64 -12.58 -29.33
N GLU A 252 -18.01 -12.59 -30.64
CA GLU A 252 -18.93 -11.59 -31.19
C GLU A 252 -20.26 -11.50 -30.45
N SER A 253 -20.81 -12.65 -30.03
CA SER A 253 -22.06 -12.69 -29.26
C SER A 253 -21.95 -12.09 -27.87
N LEU A 254 -20.79 -12.22 -27.19
CA LEU A 254 -20.52 -11.59 -25.90
C LEU A 254 -20.32 -10.09 -26.07
N ASP A 255 -19.52 -9.67 -27.05
CA ASP A 255 -19.31 -8.25 -27.33
C ASP A 255 -20.65 -7.57 -27.71
N ARG A 256 -21.50 -8.21 -28.53
CA ARG A 256 -22.83 -7.71 -28.85
C ARG A 256 -23.72 -7.55 -27.61
N LEU A 257 -23.71 -8.54 -26.72
CA LEU A 257 -24.49 -8.50 -25.47
C LEU A 257 -24.13 -7.28 -24.61
N VAL A 258 -22.83 -7.00 -24.47
CA VAL A 258 -22.36 -5.85 -23.67
C VAL A 258 -22.39 -4.53 -24.45
N GLY A 259 -22.77 -4.55 -25.75
CA GLY A 259 -22.91 -3.36 -26.60
C GLY A 259 -21.65 -2.96 -27.35
N GLY A 260 -20.70 -3.87 -27.55
CA GLY A 260 -19.42 -3.69 -28.22
C GLY A 260 -18.25 -4.03 -27.29
N ALA A 261 -17.03 -3.77 -27.73
CA ALA A 261 -15.85 -3.91 -26.89
C ALA A 261 -15.97 -3.05 -25.62
N LEU A 262 -15.30 -3.44 -24.54
CA LEU A 262 -15.20 -2.65 -23.33
C LEU A 262 -14.31 -1.43 -23.62
N SER A 263 -14.79 -0.25 -23.32
CA SER A 263 -14.05 1.00 -23.61
C SER A 263 -12.77 1.07 -22.78
N ALA A 264 -11.72 1.62 -23.37
CA ALA A 264 -10.44 1.82 -22.68
C ALA A 264 -10.64 2.64 -21.41
N GLY A 265 -10.02 2.18 -20.32
CA GLY A 265 -10.13 2.82 -19.01
C GLY A 265 -11.47 2.61 -18.30
N SER A 266 -12.42 1.87 -18.90
CA SER A 266 -13.68 1.54 -18.22
C SER A 266 -13.49 0.43 -17.19
N SER A 267 -14.36 0.44 -16.18
CA SER A 267 -14.43 -0.57 -15.15
C SER A 267 -15.66 -1.47 -15.34
N THR A 268 -15.44 -2.78 -15.40
CA THR A 268 -16.50 -3.78 -15.61
C THR A 268 -16.58 -4.71 -14.41
N MET A 269 -17.75 -4.84 -13.81
CA MET A 269 -17.99 -5.79 -12.74
C MET A 269 -18.71 -7.01 -13.27
N ILE A 270 -18.17 -8.21 -13.04
CA ILE A 270 -18.81 -9.48 -13.35
C ILE A 270 -19.33 -10.09 -12.04
N VAL A 271 -20.66 -10.23 -11.93
CA VAL A 271 -21.31 -10.73 -10.70
C VAL A 271 -22.07 -12.01 -10.96
N GLY A 272 -22.20 -12.84 -9.94
CA GLY A 272 -22.97 -14.08 -10.01
C GLY A 272 -22.55 -15.10 -8.94
N PRO A 273 -23.31 -16.20 -8.79
CA PRO A 273 -23.00 -17.25 -7.82
C PRO A 273 -21.68 -17.97 -8.17
N SER A 274 -21.14 -18.73 -7.19
CA SER A 274 -19.96 -19.56 -7.43
C SER A 274 -20.24 -20.59 -8.55
N GLY A 275 -19.24 -20.87 -9.39
CA GLY A 275 -19.35 -21.81 -10.51
C GLY A 275 -20.14 -21.33 -11.74
N SER A 276 -20.70 -20.10 -11.72
CA SER A 276 -21.48 -19.56 -12.85
C SER A 276 -20.63 -19.22 -14.10
N GLY A 277 -19.29 -19.19 -14.00
CA GLY A 277 -18.40 -18.92 -15.13
C GLY A 277 -17.77 -17.52 -15.13
N LYS A 278 -17.85 -16.76 -14.03
CA LYS A 278 -17.29 -15.41 -13.93
C LYS A 278 -15.82 -15.34 -14.32
N SER A 279 -14.99 -16.15 -13.68
CA SER A 279 -13.54 -16.20 -13.96
C SER A 279 -13.26 -16.67 -15.38
N THR A 280 -14.11 -17.51 -15.99
CA THR A 280 -13.98 -17.92 -17.39
C THR A 280 -14.27 -16.75 -18.34
N VAL A 281 -15.32 -15.97 -18.07
CA VAL A 281 -15.61 -14.76 -18.87
C VAL A 281 -14.47 -13.74 -18.75
N ALA A 282 -13.94 -13.51 -17.55
CA ALA A 282 -12.80 -12.60 -17.37
C ALA A 282 -11.53 -13.11 -18.07
N LEU A 283 -11.27 -14.44 -18.01
CA LEU A 283 -10.14 -15.06 -18.69
C LEU A 283 -10.26 -14.94 -20.22
N GLN A 284 -11.48 -15.03 -20.78
CA GLN A 284 -11.72 -14.81 -22.22
C GLN A 284 -11.25 -13.41 -22.65
N TYR A 285 -11.60 -12.36 -21.93
CA TYR A 285 -11.10 -11.00 -22.19
C TYR A 285 -9.56 -10.91 -22.03
N ALA A 286 -9.01 -11.61 -21.05
CA ALA A 286 -7.56 -11.63 -20.83
C ALA A 286 -6.81 -12.26 -22.00
N LEU A 287 -7.28 -13.39 -22.49
CA LEU A 287 -6.69 -14.09 -23.65
C LEU A 287 -6.79 -13.26 -24.91
N ALA A 288 -7.96 -12.70 -25.21
CA ALA A 288 -8.16 -11.81 -26.33
C ALA A 288 -7.24 -10.57 -26.28
N ALA A 289 -7.04 -9.99 -25.08
CA ALA A 289 -6.12 -8.87 -24.90
C ALA A 289 -4.67 -9.29 -25.18
N VAL A 290 -4.23 -10.45 -24.68
CA VAL A 290 -2.88 -10.99 -24.92
C VAL A 290 -2.64 -11.27 -26.40
N GLU A 291 -3.60 -11.90 -27.11
CA GLU A 291 -3.57 -12.14 -28.55
C GLU A 291 -3.44 -10.83 -29.33
N SER A 292 -4.11 -9.78 -28.89
CA SER A 292 -4.00 -8.43 -29.51
C SER A 292 -2.68 -7.71 -29.17
N GLY A 293 -1.78 -8.37 -28.43
CA GLY A 293 -0.45 -7.86 -28.07
C GLY A 293 -0.43 -7.02 -26.78
N CYS A 294 -1.50 -6.98 -26.00
CA CYS A 294 -1.58 -6.23 -24.76
C CYS A 294 -0.99 -7.01 -23.58
N HIS A 295 -0.40 -6.31 -22.63
CA HIS A 295 -0.07 -6.87 -21.33
C HIS A 295 -1.30 -6.88 -20.40
N VAL A 296 -1.49 -7.98 -19.68
CA VAL A 296 -2.60 -8.20 -18.75
C VAL A 296 -2.09 -8.47 -17.34
N GLY A 297 -2.62 -7.77 -16.35
CA GLY A 297 -2.42 -8.07 -14.94
C GLY A 297 -3.63 -8.83 -14.38
N TYR A 298 -3.43 -10.06 -13.91
CA TYR A 298 -4.47 -10.87 -13.30
C TYR A 298 -4.13 -11.12 -11.82
N PHE A 299 -4.96 -10.61 -10.93
CA PHE A 299 -4.80 -10.73 -9.48
C PHE A 299 -5.88 -11.66 -8.94
N SER A 300 -5.47 -12.84 -8.46
CA SER A 300 -6.37 -13.84 -7.88
C SER A 300 -6.23 -13.88 -6.36
N PHE A 301 -7.36 -13.82 -5.66
CA PHE A 301 -7.43 -13.98 -4.21
C PHE A 301 -7.81 -15.38 -3.78
N ASP A 302 -8.59 -16.11 -4.59
CA ASP A 302 -9.18 -17.40 -4.22
C ASP A 302 -8.47 -18.57 -4.89
N GLU A 303 -8.21 -18.47 -6.20
CA GLU A 303 -7.65 -19.59 -6.96
C GLU A 303 -6.13 -19.67 -6.89
N SER A 304 -5.61 -20.91 -7.01
CA SER A 304 -4.17 -21.12 -7.09
C SER A 304 -3.63 -20.68 -8.44
N GLU A 305 -2.38 -20.20 -8.44
CA GLU A 305 -1.68 -19.82 -9.68
C GLU A 305 -1.58 -21.00 -10.67
N SER A 306 -1.37 -22.22 -10.17
CA SER A 306 -1.28 -23.43 -10.99
C SER A 306 -2.62 -23.73 -11.69
N THR A 307 -3.76 -23.61 -10.99
CA THR A 307 -5.10 -23.84 -11.55
C THR A 307 -5.42 -22.84 -12.66
N LEU A 308 -5.12 -21.54 -12.42
CA LEU A 308 -5.35 -20.51 -13.42
C LEU A 308 -4.43 -20.66 -14.65
N ARG A 309 -3.17 -21.02 -14.43
CA ARG A 309 -2.23 -21.29 -15.54
C ARG A 309 -2.64 -22.49 -16.36
N SER A 310 -3.11 -23.57 -15.75
CA SER A 310 -3.60 -24.75 -16.49
C SER A 310 -4.77 -24.36 -17.40
N ARG A 311 -5.78 -23.64 -16.87
CA ARG A 311 -6.91 -23.17 -17.69
C ARG A 311 -6.50 -22.23 -18.81
N MET A 312 -5.52 -21.35 -18.53
CA MET A 312 -4.98 -20.46 -19.54
C MET A 312 -4.31 -21.24 -20.69
N VAL A 313 -3.46 -22.21 -20.36
CA VAL A 313 -2.74 -23.03 -21.35
C VAL A 313 -3.70 -23.87 -22.21
N GLU A 314 -4.78 -24.39 -21.63
CA GLU A 314 -5.83 -25.14 -22.34
C GLU A 314 -6.52 -24.30 -23.42
N HIS A 315 -6.59 -22.99 -23.24
CA HIS A 315 -7.27 -22.07 -24.18
C HIS A 315 -6.31 -21.26 -25.08
N MET A 316 -5.00 -21.40 -24.88
CA MET A 316 -3.98 -20.73 -25.74
C MET A 316 -3.62 -21.62 -26.95
N HIS A 317 -3.42 -21.00 -28.10
CA HIS A 317 -2.91 -21.70 -29.28
C HIS A 317 -1.47 -22.20 -29.04
N GLN A 318 -1.19 -23.47 -29.39
CA GLN A 318 0.07 -24.15 -29.06
C GLN A 318 1.32 -23.44 -29.64
N ASP A 319 1.21 -22.70 -30.73
CA ASP A 319 2.34 -22.05 -31.42
C ASP A 319 2.68 -20.65 -30.86
N ALA A 320 1.78 -20.01 -30.13
CA ALA A 320 1.94 -18.65 -29.60
C ALA A 320 2.36 -18.59 -28.12
N ALA A 321 2.43 -19.76 -27.47
CA ALA A 321 2.46 -19.90 -26.00
C ALA A 321 3.57 -19.15 -25.26
N THR A 322 4.75 -18.92 -25.85
CA THR A 322 5.88 -18.33 -25.13
C THR A 322 5.83 -16.81 -25.03
N ASP A 323 5.38 -16.11 -26.05
CA ASP A 323 5.34 -14.62 -26.06
C ASP A 323 4.07 -14.12 -25.37
N GLU A 324 2.95 -14.81 -25.58
CA GLU A 324 1.68 -14.57 -24.91
C GLU A 324 1.77 -14.79 -23.40
N GLN A 325 2.44 -15.87 -22.95
CA GLN A 325 2.68 -16.12 -21.53
C GLN A 325 3.50 -15.00 -20.85
N ARG A 326 4.40 -14.33 -21.58
CA ARG A 326 5.17 -13.19 -21.07
C ARG A 326 4.32 -11.94 -20.88
N ARG A 327 3.21 -11.80 -21.62
CA ARG A 327 2.28 -10.67 -21.51
C ARG A 327 1.20 -10.89 -20.45
N PHE A 328 0.99 -12.11 -19.99
CA PHE A 328 0.03 -12.45 -18.94
C PHE A 328 0.73 -12.51 -17.57
N HIS A 329 0.48 -11.49 -16.74
CA HIS A 329 1.09 -11.35 -15.42
C HIS A 329 0.12 -11.79 -14.34
N LEU A 330 0.18 -13.08 -13.98
CA LEU A 330 -0.64 -13.67 -12.93
C LEU A 330 0.03 -13.52 -11.57
N GLN A 331 -0.72 -13.02 -10.59
CA GLN A 331 -0.30 -12.93 -9.20
C GLN A 331 -1.39 -13.46 -8.26
N ARG A 332 -1.06 -14.47 -7.48
CA ARG A 332 -1.90 -14.89 -6.36
C ARG A 332 -1.65 -13.96 -5.17
N ILE A 333 -2.72 -13.41 -4.62
CA ILE A 333 -2.69 -12.50 -3.48
C ILE A 333 -3.33 -13.17 -2.27
N ASN A 334 -2.63 -13.17 -1.14
CA ASN A 334 -3.24 -13.60 0.11
C ASN A 334 -3.84 -12.39 0.84
N PRO A 335 -5.17 -12.24 0.92
CA PRO A 335 -5.81 -11.05 1.46
C PRO A 335 -5.50 -10.82 2.96
N SER A 336 -5.21 -11.89 3.71
CA SER A 336 -4.87 -11.79 5.13
C SER A 336 -3.46 -11.25 5.41
N ARG A 337 -2.59 -11.22 4.40
CA ARG A 337 -1.18 -10.82 4.56
C ARG A 337 -0.83 -9.52 3.84
N ILE A 338 -1.68 -9.08 2.93
CA ILE A 338 -1.43 -7.86 2.16
C ILE A 338 -2.14 -6.66 2.78
N SER A 339 -1.52 -5.49 2.72
CA SER A 339 -2.21 -4.22 3.03
C SER A 339 -2.89 -3.66 1.77
N PRO A 340 -3.90 -2.78 1.94
CA PRO A 340 -4.53 -2.12 0.79
C PRO A 340 -3.54 -1.31 -0.06
N GLY A 341 -2.64 -0.58 0.57
CA GLY A 341 -1.61 0.19 -0.12
C GLY A 341 -0.64 -0.70 -0.90
N GLU A 342 -0.24 -1.85 -0.33
CA GLU A 342 0.61 -2.82 -1.02
C GLU A 342 -0.10 -3.42 -2.25
N PHE A 343 -1.40 -3.75 -2.13
CA PHE A 343 -2.16 -4.26 -3.27
C PHE A 343 -2.22 -3.24 -4.41
N ILE A 344 -2.60 -1.99 -4.11
CA ILE A 344 -2.64 -0.90 -5.09
C ILE A 344 -1.26 -0.70 -5.73
N TRP A 345 -0.20 -0.74 -4.95
CA TRP A 345 1.17 -0.61 -5.44
C TRP A 345 1.55 -1.74 -6.41
N LYS A 346 1.14 -3.00 -6.13
CA LYS A 346 1.34 -4.12 -7.06
C LYS A 346 0.59 -3.91 -8.38
N VAL A 347 -0.65 -3.43 -8.33
CA VAL A 347 -1.42 -3.10 -9.53
C VAL A 347 -0.71 -2.00 -10.33
N ARG A 348 -0.29 -0.93 -9.68
CA ARG A 348 0.47 0.15 -10.33
C ARG A 348 1.72 -0.35 -11.03
N ARG A 349 2.52 -1.18 -10.38
CA ARG A 349 3.73 -1.72 -10.98
C ARG A 349 3.47 -2.51 -12.27
N ILE A 350 2.41 -3.28 -12.33
CA ILE A 350 2.03 -3.98 -13.57
C ILE A 350 1.63 -2.99 -14.66
N VAL A 351 0.92 -1.93 -14.31
CA VAL A 351 0.51 -0.88 -15.25
C VAL A 351 1.69 -0.03 -15.71
N GLU A 352 2.54 0.42 -14.79
CA GLU A 352 3.64 1.36 -15.06
C GLU A 352 4.88 0.65 -15.64
N ASP A 353 5.32 -0.47 -15.01
CA ASP A 353 6.55 -1.16 -15.40
C ASP A 353 6.36 -2.11 -16.60
N ARG A 354 5.16 -2.72 -16.75
CA ARG A 354 4.85 -3.69 -17.79
C ARG A 354 3.95 -3.14 -18.90
N GLY A 355 3.37 -1.97 -18.69
CA GLY A 355 2.48 -1.35 -19.66
C GLY A 355 1.13 -2.06 -19.81
N ALA A 356 0.62 -2.70 -18.75
CA ALA A 356 -0.66 -3.41 -18.81
C ALA A 356 -1.79 -2.49 -19.28
N ARG A 357 -2.69 -3.06 -20.10
CA ARG A 357 -3.89 -2.40 -20.64
C ARG A 357 -5.18 -3.00 -20.08
N LEU A 358 -5.09 -4.18 -19.51
CA LEU A 358 -6.19 -4.85 -18.83
C LEU A 358 -5.73 -5.31 -17.44
N VAL A 359 -6.53 -5.01 -16.42
CA VAL A 359 -6.33 -5.49 -15.04
C VAL A 359 -7.56 -6.26 -14.60
N ILE A 360 -7.36 -7.49 -14.10
CA ILE A 360 -8.43 -8.36 -13.61
C ILE A 360 -8.21 -8.62 -12.13
N ILE A 361 -9.26 -8.46 -11.32
CA ILE A 361 -9.29 -8.68 -9.86
C ILE A 361 -10.31 -9.76 -9.55
N ASP A 362 -9.85 -10.96 -9.17
CA ASP A 362 -10.65 -12.17 -8.97
C ASP A 362 -10.35 -12.84 -7.61
N CYS A 363 -11.22 -12.93 -6.66
CA CYS A 363 -12.53 -12.33 -6.45
C CYS A 363 -12.40 -11.20 -5.40
N ILE A 364 -12.95 -10.02 -5.69
CA ILE A 364 -12.81 -8.85 -4.81
C ILE A 364 -13.43 -9.05 -3.43
N ASN A 365 -14.47 -9.90 -3.32
CA ASN A 365 -15.16 -10.14 -2.06
C ASN A 365 -14.23 -10.72 -1.00
N SER A 366 -13.39 -11.69 -1.34
CA SER A 366 -12.43 -12.29 -0.41
C SER A 366 -11.45 -11.25 0.15
N TYR A 367 -11.14 -10.22 -0.63
CA TYR A 367 -10.34 -9.10 -0.17
C TYR A 367 -11.13 -8.15 0.72
N LEU A 368 -12.35 -7.77 0.32
CA LEU A 368 -13.22 -6.88 1.09
C LEU A 368 -13.61 -7.48 2.44
N ASP A 369 -13.88 -8.80 2.50
CA ASP A 369 -14.29 -9.48 3.73
C ASP A 369 -13.20 -9.49 4.81
N VAL A 370 -11.94 -9.61 4.42
CA VAL A 370 -10.80 -9.57 5.35
C VAL A 370 -10.56 -8.16 5.88
N ILE A 371 -10.94 -7.10 5.13
CA ILE A 371 -10.62 -5.70 5.44
C ILE A 371 -11.88 -4.90 5.81
N ARG A 372 -13.01 -5.56 6.09
CA ARG A 372 -14.33 -4.92 6.39
C ARG A 372 -14.29 -3.83 7.46
N GLU A 373 -13.36 -3.88 8.40
CA GLU A 373 -13.24 -2.89 9.48
C GLU A 373 -12.70 -1.53 8.99
N GLU A 374 -12.25 -1.43 7.73
CA GLU A 374 -11.65 -0.22 7.18
C GLU A 374 -12.67 0.59 6.35
N LYS A 375 -13.27 1.60 6.95
CA LYS A 375 -14.18 2.56 6.27
C LYS A 375 -13.57 3.22 5.02
N SER A 376 -12.25 3.26 4.90
CA SER A 376 -11.52 3.88 3.80
C SER A 376 -11.36 2.99 2.57
N LEU A 377 -11.69 1.69 2.65
CA LEU A 377 -11.39 0.73 1.57
C LEU A 377 -12.13 1.05 0.26
N LEU A 378 -13.41 1.41 0.36
CA LEU A 378 -14.18 1.81 -0.83
C LEU A 378 -13.61 3.06 -1.51
N LEU A 379 -13.12 4.03 -0.71
CA LEU A 379 -12.45 5.21 -1.25
C LEU A 379 -11.16 4.84 -1.96
N GLN A 380 -10.38 3.91 -1.40
CA GLN A 380 -9.15 3.42 -2.02
C GLN A 380 -9.43 2.65 -3.33
N MET A 381 -10.50 1.86 -3.38
CA MET A 381 -10.93 1.18 -4.62
C MET A 381 -11.39 2.19 -5.67
N ASN A 382 -12.17 3.20 -5.28
CA ASN A 382 -12.57 4.26 -6.19
C ASN A 382 -11.35 5.02 -6.76
N GLU A 383 -10.35 5.30 -5.91
CA GLU A 383 -9.11 5.94 -6.34
C GLU A 383 -8.31 5.03 -7.29
N LEU A 384 -8.28 3.72 -7.04
CA LEU A 384 -7.66 2.76 -7.95
C LEU A 384 -8.35 2.74 -9.32
N PHE A 385 -9.69 2.69 -9.36
CA PHE A 385 -10.42 2.70 -10.64
C PHE A 385 -10.26 4.02 -11.39
N SER A 386 -10.25 5.14 -10.68
CA SER A 386 -9.95 6.46 -11.25
C SER A 386 -8.53 6.51 -11.85
N TYR A 387 -7.55 5.94 -11.17
CA TYR A 387 -6.18 5.80 -11.67
C TYR A 387 -6.13 4.93 -12.94
N LEU A 388 -6.75 3.74 -12.93
CA LEU A 388 -6.79 2.85 -14.08
C LEU A 388 -7.45 3.54 -15.28
N SER A 389 -8.54 4.27 -15.05
CA SER A 389 -9.20 5.07 -16.08
C SER A 389 -8.28 6.15 -16.66
N ASN A 390 -7.60 6.93 -15.80
CA ASN A 390 -6.65 7.96 -16.24
C ASN A 390 -5.46 7.38 -17.02
N MET A 391 -5.10 6.13 -16.76
CA MET A 391 -4.03 5.40 -17.43
C MET A 391 -4.50 4.66 -18.69
N ASN A 392 -5.77 4.83 -19.10
CA ASN A 392 -6.41 4.09 -20.21
C ASN A 392 -6.30 2.57 -20.04
N VAL A 393 -6.44 2.08 -18.80
CA VAL A 393 -6.39 0.66 -18.44
C VAL A 393 -7.79 0.18 -18.11
N THR A 394 -8.30 -0.75 -18.91
CA THR A 394 -9.60 -1.39 -18.66
C THR A 394 -9.47 -2.30 -17.44
N SER A 395 -10.48 -2.29 -16.57
CA SER A 395 -10.49 -3.15 -15.39
C SER A 395 -11.71 -4.07 -15.36
N ILE A 396 -11.49 -5.35 -15.01
CA ILE A 396 -12.54 -6.33 -14.77
C ILE A 396 -12.46 -6.79 -13.33
N ILE A 397 -13.56 -6.64 -12.60
CA ILE A 397 -13.68 -6.99 -11.19
C ILE A 397 -14.70 -8.13 -11.06
N ILE A 398 -14.30 -9.22 -10.43
CA ILE A 398 -15.19 -10.35 -10.19
C ILE A 398 -15.74 -10.27 -8.78
N GLY A 399 -17.08 -10.28 -8.68
CA GLY A 399 -17.83 -10.26 -7.43
C GLY A 399 -18.63 -11.54 -7.21
N ALA A 400 -18.71 -12.01 -5.96
CA ALA A 400 -19.41 -13.23 -5.59
C ALA A 400 -20.90 -13.01 -5.22
N HIS A 401 -21.43 -11.79 -5.38
CA HIS A 401 -22.81 -11.51 -4.97
C HIS A 401 -23.81 -12.11 -5.96
N SER A 402 -24.89 -12.73 -5.40
CA SER A 402 -26.07 -13.07 -6.18
C SER A 402 -26.69 -11.77 -6.68
N ALA A 403 -26.67 -11.55 -7.98
CA ALA A 403 -27.41 -10.47 -8.61
C ALA A 403 -28.93 -10.79 -8.59
N ARG A 404 -29.51 -10.88 -7.40
CA ARG A 404 -30.95 -10.64 -7.29
C ARG A 404 -31.14 -9.16 -7.57
N LEU A 405 -32.02 -8.87 -8.50
CA LEU A 405 -32.71 -7.59 -8.57
C LEU A 405 -33.63 -7.45 -7.35
N ASP A 406 -33.09 -7.70 -6.15
CA ASP A 406 -33.81 -7.48 -4.91
C ASP A 406 -33.68 -5.98 -4.62
N THR A 407 -34.64 -5.23 -5.11
CA THR A 407 -34.78 -3.79 -4.90
C THR A 407 -34.90 -3.41 -3.42
N SER A 408 -34.95 -4.39 -2.51
CA SER A 408 -35.02 -4.20 -1.06
C SER A 408 -33.63 -4.13 -0.37
N LYS A 409 -32.52 -4.50 -1.05
CA LYS A 409 -31.16 -4.36 -0.51
C LYS A 409 -30.44 -3.20 -1.15
N GLU A 410 -29.69 -2.45 -0.33
CA GLU A 410 -28.83 -1.37 -0.82
C GLU A 410 -27.90 -1.93 -1.93
N PRO A 411 -27.75 -1.18 -3.06
CA PRO A 411 -26.86 -1.59 -4.12
C PRO A 411 -25.44 -1.76 -3.58
N ASP A 412 -24.76 -2.82 -3.99
CA ASP A 412 -23.36 -3.03 -3.62
C ASP A 412 -22.56 -1.77 -3.97
N ALA A 413 -21.84 -1.24 -2.99
CA ALA A 413 -21.11 0.01 -3.14
C ALA A 413 -20.14 -0.01 -4.35
N LEU A 414 -19.60 -1.18 -4.71
CA LEU A 414 -18.78 -1.35 -5.90
C LEU A 414 -19.58 -1.22 -7.21
N SER A 415 -20.85 -1.64 -7.23
CA SER A 415 -21.70 -1.52 -8.41
C SER A 415 -22.01 -0.06 -8.78
N ILE A 416 -21.94 0.83 -7.79
CA ILE A 416 -22.15 2.28 -8.00
C ILE A 416 -20.96 2.89 -8.75
N ILE A 417 -19.74 2.50 -8.40
CA ILE A 417 -18.50 3.09 -8.94
C ILE A 417 -18.04 2.45 -10.25
N THR A 418 -18.53 1.26 -10.61
CA THR A 418 -18.18 0.59 -11.88
C THR A 418 -19.03 1.12 -13.05
N ASP A 419 -18.45 1.10 -14.26
CA ASP A 419 -19.11 1.61 -15.48
C ASP A 419 -20.03 0.56 -16.11
N ASN A 420 -19.61 -0.70 -16.13
CA ASN A 420 -20.34 -1.80 -16.71
C ASN A 420 -20.62 -2.89 -15.69
N ILE A 421 -21.75 -3.58 -15.81
CA ILE A 421 -22.09 -4.74 -14.97
C ILE A 421 -22.60 -5.87 -15.86
N ILE A 422 -21.92 -7.01 -15.78
CA ILE A 422 -22.32 -8.27 -16.40
C ILE A 422 -22.77 -9.22 -15.29
N SER A 423 -23.98 -9.76 -15.40
CA SER A 423 -24.56 -10.68 -14.43
C SER A 423 -24.65 -12.08 -14.98
N LEU A 424 -24.13 -13.05 -14.23
CA LEU A 424 -24.27 -14.45 -14.50
C LEU A 424 -25.22 -15.09 -13.48
N ARG A 425 -26.07 -16.02 -13.93
CA ARG A 425 -27.07 -16.68 -13.07
C ARG A 425 -27.20 -18.14 -13.45
N TYR A 426 -27.74 -18.93 -12.52
CA TYR A 426 -28.30 -20.23 -12.82
C TYR A 426 -29.80 -20.10 -13.01
N TYR A 427 -30.38 -20.91 -13.89
CA TYR A 427 -31.81 -21.12 -14.01
C TYR A 427 -32.07 -22.61 -14.25
N GLU A 428 -33.22 -23.08 -13.82
CA GLU A 428 -33.66 -24.45 -14.00
C GLU A 428 -34.69 -24.52 -15.14
N HIS A 429 -34.48 -25.38 -16.10
CA HIS A 429 -35.43 -25.68 -17.15
C HIS A 429 -35.47 -27.20 -17.38
N GLU A 430 -36.64 -27.78 -17.38
CA GLU A 430 -36.84 -29.24 -17.55
C GLU A 430 -36.00 -30.11 -16.59
N ASN A 431 -35.87 -29.71 -15.31
CA ASN A 431 -35.02 -30.32 -14.30
C ASN A 431 -33.51 -30.36 -14.64
N VAL A 432 -33.05 -29.45 -15.50
CA VAL A 432 -31.63 -29.26 -15.84
C VAL A 432 -31.22 -27.86 -15.41
N VAL A 433 -30.06 -27.74 -14.75
CA VAL A 433 -29.50 -26.46 -14.37
C VAL A 433 -28.71 -25.88 -15.51
N HIS A 434 -29.13 -24.73 -15.98
CA HIS A 434 -28.49 -23.96 -17.05
C HIS A 434 -27.84 -22.71 -16.51
N LYS A 435 -26.95 -22.10 -17.30
CA LYS A 435 -26.32 -20.82 -17.01
C LYS A 435 -26.88 -19.74 -17.91
N ALA A 436 -27.08 -18.56 -17.35
CA ALA A 436 -27.54 -17.39 -18.07
C ALA A 436 -26.59 -16.21 -17.85
N ILE A 437 -26.52 -15.31 -18.84
CA ILE A 437 -25.74 -14.09 -18.82
C ILE A 437 -26.58 -12.91 -19.31
N CYS A 438 -26.41 -11.75 -18.71
CA CYS A 438 -26.98 -10.49 -19.19
C CYS A 438 -26.10 -9.31 -18.84
N ALA A 439 -26.19 -8.23 -19.60
CA ALA A 439 -25.63 -6.94 -19.27
C ALA A 439 -26.66 -6.13 -18.49
N LEU A 440 -26.33 -5.69 -17.26
CA LEU A 440 -27.24 -4.92 -16.41
C LEU A 440 -26.99 -3.43 -16.52
N LYS A 441 -25.77 -3.02 -16.80
CA LYS A 441 -25.36 -1.62 -16.85
C LYS A 441 -24.25 -1.42 -17.86
N ARG A 442 -24.36 -0.38 -18.66
CA ARG A 442 -23.29 0.22 -19.46
C ARG A 442 -23.43 1.74 -19.40
N ARG A 443 -22.40 2.44 -18.92
CA ARG A 443 -22.45 3.88 -18.74
C ARG A 443 -22.19 4.65 -20.03
N ASP A 444 -21.37 4.10 -20.92
CA ASP A 444 -20.85 4.76 -22.12
C ASP A 444 -21.52 4.31 -23.44
N GLY A 445 -22.66 3.63 -23.37
CA GLY A 445 -23.32 3.17 -24.57
C GLY A 445 -24.60 2.40 -24.36
N ARG A 446 -25.10 1.81 -25.43
CA ARG A 446 -26.23 0.90 -25.42
C ARG A 446 -25.71 -0.53 -25.26
N HIS A 447 -26.48 -1.38 -24.61
CA HIS A 447 -26.25 -2.83 -24.48
C HIS A 447 -27.56 -3.57 -24.70
N GLU A 448 -27.49 -4.88 -24.93
CA GLU A 448 -28.69 -5.71 -24.97
C GLU A 448 -29.27 -5.86 -23.56
N HIS A 449 -30.61 -5.82 -23.47
CA HIS A 449 -31.30 -6.04 -22.20
C HIS A 449 -31.78 -7.48 -22.02
N ASP A 450 -31.47 -8.35 -23.01
CA ASP A 450 -31.88 -9.73 -23.01
C ASP A 450 -31.06 -10.58 -22.05
N VAL A 451 -31.72 -11.56 -21.43
CA VAL A 451 -31.07 -12.65 -20.71
C VAL A 451 -30.84 -13.78 -21.72
N ARG A 452 -29.60 -14.20 -21.88
CA ARG A 452 -29.19 -15.23 -22.85
C ARG A 452 -28.59 -16.44 -22.16
N GLU A 453 -28.65 -17.58 -22.81
CA GLU A 453 -27.94 -18.76 -22.35
C GLU A 453 -26.44 -18.56 -22.42
N LEU A 454 -25.72 -19.15 -21.46
CA LEU A 454 -24.26 -19.17 -21.42
C LEU A 454 -23.77 -20.61 -21.47
N TYR A 455 -23.05 -20.96 -22.50
CA TYR A 455 -22.38 -22.25 -22.65
C TYR A 455 -20.88 -22.06 -22.41
N LEU A 456 -20.34 -22.92 -21.53
CA LEU A 456 -18.90 -23.04 -21.30
C LEU A 456 -18.46 -24.37 -21.88
N THR A 457 -17.72 -24.32 -22.98
CA THR A 457 -17.27 -25.49 -23.75
C THR A 457 -15.74 -25.56 -23.75
N ASP A 458 -15.19 -26.68 -24.19
CA ASP A 458 -13.74 -26.84 -24.38
C ASP A 458 -13.19 -25.85 -25.44
N ALA A 459 -14.05 -25.35 -26.33
CA ALA A 459 -13.70 -24.34 -27.32
C ALA A 459 -13.79 -22.90 -26.82
N GLY A 460 -14.22 -22.67 -25.56
CA GLY A 460 -14.38 -21.35 -24.96
C GLY A 460 -15.83 -21.04 -24.58
N ILE A 461 -16.19 -19.75 -24.66
CA ILE A 461 -17.50 -19.22 -24.30
C ILE A 461 -18.39 -19.09 -25.52
N GLU A 462 -19.63 -19.54 -25.41
CA GLU A 462 -20.67 -19.33 -26.41
C GLU A 462 -21.91 -18.72 -25.74
N ILE A 463 -22.44 -17.65 -26.33
CA ILE A 463 -23.68 -17.01 -25.92
C ILE A 463 -24.80 -17.49 -26.81
N GLY A 464 -25.74 -18.20 -26.22
CA GLY A 464 -26.88 -18.79 -26.91
C GLY A 464 -28.02 -17.81 -27.16
N GLU A 465 -29.21 -18.38 -27.39
CA GLU A 465 -30.42 -17.62 -27.68
C GLU A 465 -30.98 -16.91 -26.44
N ARG A 466 -31.92 -16.01 -26.68
CA ARG A 466 -32.66 -15.34 -25.63
C ARG A 466 -33.50 -16.32 -24.83
N ILE A 467 -33.42 -16.26 -23.53
CA ILE A 467 -34.25 -17.11 -22.65
C ILE A 467 -35.65 -16.50 -22.55
N ALA A 468 -36.65 -17.27 -22.99
CA ALA A 468 -38.05 -16.87 -23.01
C ALA A 468 -38.80 -17.22 -21.70
N VAL A 469 -38.13 -17.14 -20.54
CA VAL A 469 -38.71 -17.50 -19.24
C VAL A 469 -39.11 -16.24 -18.46
N PRO A 470 -40.28 -16.20 -17.77
CA PRO A 470 -40.64 -15.09 -16.89
C PRO A 470 -39.58 -14.88 -15.82
N VAL A 471 -39.25 -13.61 -15.53
CA VAL A 471 -38.20 -13.22 -14.57
C VAL A 471 -38.39 -13.83 -13.17
N ASP A 472 -39.62 -14.17 -12.80
CA ASP A 472 -40.01 -14.76 -11.50
C ASP A 472 -39.63 -16.24 -11.36
N GLU A 473 -39.35 -16.95 -12.46
CA GLU A 473 -38.94 -18.36 -12.46
C GLU A 473 -37.40 -18.55 -12.47
N ILE A 474 -36.62 -17.46 -12.59
CA ILE A 474 -35.19 -17.50 -12.42
C ILE A 474 -34.85 -17.57 -10.93
N GLY A 475 -35.39 -18.56 -10.26
CA GLY A 475 -35.22 -18.83 -8.84
C GLY A 475 -33.87 -19.46 -8.56
N VAL A 476 -33.17 -18.89 -7.60
CA VAL A 476 -32.07 -19.59 -6.93
C VAL A 476 -32.67 -20.75 -6.15
N ALA A 477 -32.33 -21.98 -6.51
CA ALA A 477 -32.55 -23.11 -5.58
C ALA A 477 -31.78 -22.74 -4.30
N ASN A 478 -32.52 -22.58 -3.20
CA ASN A 478 -31.94 -22.47 -1.87
C ASN A 478 -31.31 -23.82 -1.54
N PHE A 479 -29.99 -23.94 -1.67
CA PHE A 479 -29.23 -24.96 -1.01
C PHE A 479 -28.92 -24.48 0.42
N ASP A 480 -29.97 -24.33 1.25
CA ASP A 480 -29.87 -24.28 2.69
C ASP A 480 -30.18 -25.68 3.23
N SER A 481 -29.14 -26.42 3.56
CA SER A 481 -29.17 -27.49 4.55
C SER A 481 -27.78 -27.72 5.11
#